data_d3cdb26eb5996be4d3920c78a775f05f
#
_entry.id   d3cdb26eb5996be4d3920c78a775f05f
#
_cell.length_a   1.000
_cell.length_b   1.000
_cell.length_c   1.000
_cell.angle_alpha   90.00
_cell.angle_beta   90.00
_cell.angle_gamma   90.00
#
_symmetry.space_group_name_H-M   'P 1'
#
loop_
_entity.id
_entity.type
_entity.pdbx_description
1 polymer ?
#
loop_
_entity_poly.entity_id
_entity_poly.type
_entity_poly.pdbx_seq_one_letter_code
_entity_poly.pdbx_strand_id
1 'polypeptide(L)'
;TVGLYTSPHLKDYRERIKINGNEISEDFVCEFINENKPFFEANELSFFEMTVGLAFDYFAKEKVDIAIIEVGMGGRLDATNIITPLVSVITNIGLDHTQFLGNTLEAIAFEKAGIIKPEIPVVIGEYTSETKAIFLAKAKENNSEIYFSSDLIRESYPSDLIGDYQVHNKKTVLQTIAIINSQKEFKIYESDIKTGLLNVVKNTGLKGRWQKLGEFPKIICDTAHNKNGLEIVLKQIQKEKFDSLHIVLGVVNDKDLDEVLPLFPTKAIYYFCKPNIPRGLDAKILEDNARKFHLLGKTYASVTEAYNESQNIAKE
;
A
#
# COMPACT_ATOMS: atom_id res chain seq x y z
N THR A 1 19.96 10.40 7.13
CA THR A 1 19.11 10.50 5.93
C THR A 1 18.38 9.19 5.67
N VAL A 2 17.10 9.27 5.30
CA VAL A 2 16.25 8.10 5.05
C VAL A 2 15.75 8.15 3.61
N GLY A 3 16.09 7.14 2.81
CA GLY A 3 15.49 6.88 1.51
C GLY A 3 14.18 6.11 1.66
N LEU A 4 13.20 6.44 0.83
CA LEU A 4 11.91 5.74 0.78
C LEU A 4 11.55 5.47 -0.68
N TYR A 5 11.41 4.18 -1.03
CA TYR A 5 10.88 3.73 -2.31
C TYR A 5 9.50 3.10 -2.10
N THR A 6 8.48 3.58 -2.82
CA THR A 6 7.10 3.09 -2.75
C THR A 6 6.47 2.97 -4.13
N SER A 7 5.45 2.12 -4.26
CA SER A 7 4.68 1.95 -5.49
C SER A 7 3.24 1.49 -5.22
N PRO A 8 2.27 1.89 -6.09
CA PRO A 8 2.35 2.92 -7.13
C PRO A 8 2.27 4.34 -6.56
N HIS A 9 2.47 5.35 -7.39
CA HIS A 9 2.17 6.75 -7.07
C HIS A 9 0.67 7.05 -7.26
N LEU A 10 0.18 8.14 -6.64
CA LEU A 10 -1.20 8.59 -6.77
C LEU A 10 -1.35 9.75 -7.77
N LYS A 11 -0.43 10.69 -7.78
CA LYS A 11 -0.50 11.90 -8.62
C LYS A 11 0.75 12.14 -9.44
N ASP A 12 1.92 12.06 -8.81
CA ASP A 12 3.20 12.37 -9.42
C ASP A 12 4.14 11.16 -9.33
N TYR A 13 4.82 10.86 -10.43
CA TYR A 13 5.79 9.76 -10.49
C TYR A 13 6.85 9.82 -9.38
N ARG A 14 7.26 11.03 -9.01
CA ARG A 14 8.31 11.30 -8.02
C ARG A 14 7.90 10.91 -6.59
N GLU A 15 6.59 10.72 -6.33
CA GLU A 15 6.10 10.18 -5.05
C GLU A 15 6.74 8.83 -4.71
N ARG A 16 7.22 8.09 -5.72
CA ARG A 16 7.82 6.75 -5.56
C ARG A 16 9.20 6.79 -4.91
N ILE A 17 9.93 7.90 -5.01
CA ILE A 17 11.33 7.99 -4.59
C ILE A 17 11.50 9.27 -3.78
N LYS A 18 11.77 9.11 -2.48
CA LYS A 18 11.90 10.24 -1.55
C LYS A 18 13.13 10.10 -0.68
N ILE A 19 13.71 11.24 -0.30
CA ILE A 19 14.72 11.31 0.75
C ILE A 19 14.25 12.30 1.80
N ASN A 20 14.14 11.86 3.06
CA ASN A 20 13.60 12.64 4.17
C ASN A 20 12.24 13.29 3.86
N GLY A 21 11.37 12.58 3.11
CA GLY A 21 10.04 13.05 2.69
C GLY A 21 10.02 13.94 1.44
N ASN A 22 11.16 14.39 0.95
CA ASN A 22 11.25 15.17 -0.28
C ASN A 22 11.36 14.27 -1.51
N GLU A 23 10.56 14.56 -2.53
CA GLU A 23 10.54 13.82 -3.78
C GLU A 23 11.82 14.04 -4.58
N ILE A 24 12.25 13.04 -5.34
CA ILE A 24 13.34 13.13 -6.32
C ILE A 24 13.07 14.26 -7.31
N SER A 25 14.10 14.98 -7.75
CA SER A 25 13.95 16.06 -8.72
C SER A 25 13.63 15.54 -10.14
N GLU A 26 12.93 16.34 -10.93
CA GLU A 26 12.69 16.03 -12.34
C GLU A 26 13.98 15.93 -13.14
N ASP A 27 14.93 16.81 -12.85
CA ASP A 27 16.24 16.82 -13.51
C ASP A 27 16.97 15.50 -13.30
N PHE A 28 17.03 14.98 -12.06
CA PHE A 28 17.66 13.69 -11.79
C PHE A 28 16.98 12.54 -12.53
N VAL A 29 15.64 12.54 -12.58
CA VAL A 29 14.88 11.54 -13.34
C VAL A 29 15.25 11.61 -14.83
N CYS A 30 15.25 12.81 -15.41
CA CYS A 30 15.56 13.02 -16.82
C CYS A 30 17.00 12.63 -17.15
N GLU A 31 17.97 13.02 -16.32
CA GLU A 31 19.39 12.66 -16.50
C GLU A 31 19.57 11.15 -16.45
N PHE A 32 19.05 10.47 -15.44
CA PHE A 32 19.15 9.02 -15.30
C PHE A 32 18.55 8.28 -16.51
N ILE A 33 17.35 8.69 -16.96
CA ILE A 33 16.71 8.08 -18.13
C ILE A 33 17.57 8.30 -19.40
N ASN A 34 18.06 9.53 -19.63
CA ASN A 34 18.86 9.83 -20.79
C ASN A 34 20.20 9.04 -20.82
N GLU A 35 20.86 8.94 -19.68
CA GLU A 35 22.13 8.21 -19.55
C GLU A 35 21.94 6.69 -19.78
N ASN A 36 20.84 6.13 -19.31
CA ASN A 36 20.61 4.68 -19.32
C ASN A 36 19.68 4.21 -20.44
N LYS A 37 19.13 5.10 -21.26
CA LYS A 37 18.18 4.77 -22.33
C LYS A 37 18.67 3.65 -23.25
N PRO A 38 19.91 3.65 -23.77
CA PRO A 38 20.39 2.57 -24.63
C PRO A 38 20.38 1.20 -23.94
N PHE A 39 20.70 1.18 -22.63
CA PHE A 39 20.66 -0.05 -21.84
C PHE A 39 19.22 -0.54 -21.64
N PHE A 40 18.29 0.37 -21.35
CA PHE A 40 16.88 0.04 -21.15
C PHE A 40 16.26 -0.56 -22.41
N GLU A 41 16.53 0.06 -23.57
CA GLU A 41 16.03 -0.40 -24.87
C GLU A 41 16.66 -1.74 -25.28
N ALA A 42 17.96 -1.93 -25.06
CA ALA A 42 18.66 -3.16 -25.40
C ALA A 42 18.22 -4.37 -24.56
N ASN A 43 17.76 -4.14 -23.33
CA ASN A 43 17.35 -5.19 -22.39
C ASN A 43 15.82 -5.26 -22.19
N GLU A 44 15.04 -4.45 -22.91
CA GLU A 44 13.56 -4.43 -22.85
C GLU A 44 13.02 -4.28 -21.43
N LEU A 45 13.67 -3.42 -20.59
CA LEU A 45 13.30 -3.28 -19.18
C LEU A 45 11.89 -2.72 -19.03
N SER A 46 11.15 -3.30 -18.09
CA SER A 46 9.85 -2.80 -17.71
C SER A 46 9.94 -1.44 -17.00
N PHE A 47 8.84 -0.69 -17.00
CA PHE A 47 8.74 0.56 -16.25
C PHE A 47 9.09 0.40 -14.77
N PHE A 48 8.71 -0.73 -14.17
CA PHE A 48 9.02 -1.01 -12.76
C PHE A 48 10.52 -1.22 -12.54
N GLU A 49 11.17 -2.05 -13.35
CA GLU A 49 12.61 -2.31 -13.26
C GLU A 49 13.44 -1.03 -13.45
N MET A 50 13.09 -0.20 -14.44
CA MET A 50 13.72 1.11 -14.62
C MET A 50 13.56 2.00 -13.39
N THR A 51 12.38 2.01 -12.77
CA THR A 51 12.10 2.82 -11.58
C THR A 51 12.87 2.31 -10.36
N VAL A 52 13.02 1.00 -10.18
CA VAL A 52 13.86 0.41 -9.12
C VAL A 52 15.32 0.80 -9.30
N GLY A 53 15.84 0.68 -10.54
CA GLY A 53 17.21 1.10 -10.87
C GLY A 53 17.44 2.58 -10.54
N LEU A 54 16.52 3.45 -10.93
CA LEU A 54 16.56 4.89 -10.62
C LEU A 54 16.60 5.14 -9.09
N ALA A 55 15.75 4.43 -8.32
CA ALA A 55 15.69 4.61 -6.88
C ALA A 55 17.01 4.22 -6.22
N PHE A 56 17.60 3.10 -6.61
CA PHE A 56 18.87 2.64 -6.04
C PHE A 56 20.04 3.52 -6.43
N ASP A 57 20.10 3.98 -7.69
CA ASP A 57 21.14 4.95 -8.12
C ASP A 57 21.03 6.27 -7.35
N TYR A 58 19.80 6.79 -7.20
CA TYR A 58 19.56 8.01 -6.44
C TYR A 58 19.97 7.88 -4.98
N PHE A 59 19.56 6.81 -4.30
CA PHE A 59 19.94 6.59 -2.90
C PHE A 59 21.45 6.40 -2.72
N ALA A 60 22.11 5.75 -3.67
CA ALA A 60 23.56 5.58 -3.64
C ALA A 60 24.31 6.92 -3.85
N LYS A 61 23.89 7.74 -4.83
CA LYS A 61 24.49 9.05 -5.11
C LYS A 61 24.28 10.02 -3.94
N GLU A 62 23.08 10.01 -3.34
CA GLU A 62 22.75 10.85 -2.18
C GLU A 62 23.26 10.28 -0.84
N LYS A 63 23.85 9.08 -0.84
CA LYS A 63 24.45 8.42 0.33
C LYS A 63 23.49 8.36 1.52
N VAL A 64 22.28 7.86 1.29
CA VAL A 64 21.31 7.69 2.38
C VAL A 64 21.86 6.74 3.45
N ASP A 65 21.60 7.03 4.72
CA ASP A 65 22.05 6.19 5.84
C ASP A 65 21.23 4.88 5.90
N ILE A 66 19.94 4.94 5.56
CA ILE A 66 19.05 3.79 5.50
C ILE A 66 18.01 4.01 4.41
N ALA A 67 17.62 2.94 3.72
CA ALA A 67 16.52 2.96 2.75
C ALA A 67 15.40 2.00 3.15
N ILE A 68 14.16 2.47 3.01
CA ILE A 68 12.95 1.66 3.14
C ILE A 68 12.47 1.36 1.72
N ILE A 69 12.48 0.07 1.35
CA ILE A 69 12.20 -0.39 -0.01
C ILE A 69 10.91 -1.20 -0.01
N GLU A 70 9.87 -0.68 -0.66
CA GLU A 70 8.62 -1.42 -0.88
C GLU A 70 8.77 -2.35 -2.08
N VAL A 71 8.42 -3.63 -1.88
CA VAL A 71 8.34 -4.63 -2.96
C VAL A 71 7.16 -4.29 -3.86
N GLY A 72 7.33 -4.39 -5.17
CA GLY A 72 6.26 -4.08 -6.13
C GLY A 72 5.19 -5.17 -6.18
N MET A 73 5.60 -6.44 -6.38
CA MET A 73 4.69 -7.56 -6.46
C MET A 73 5.35 -8.87 -6.01
N GLY A 74 4.65 -9.62 -5.15
CA GLY A 74 5.18 -10.89 -4.63
C GLY A 74 6.39 -10.68 -3.74
N GLY A 75 7.57 -11.01 -4.22
CA GLY A 75 8.84 -10.82 -3.50
C GLY A 75 9.99 -11.58 -4.17
N ARG A 76 9.86 -12.88 -4.36
CA ARG A 76 10.93 -13.77 -4.85
C ARG A 76 11.57 -13.30 -6.15
N LEU A 77 10.77 -12.87 -7.11
CA LEU A 77 11.20 -12.41 -8.44
C LEU A 77 11.04 -10.90 -8.65
N ASP A 78 10.78 -10.16 -7.56
CA ASP A 78 10.64 -8.71 -7.65
C ASP A 78 11.99 -8.03 -7.91
N ALA A 79 11.99 -7.00 -8.75
CA ALA A 79 13.22 -6.27 -9.09
C ALA A 79 13.90 -5.63 -7.87
N THR A 80 13.16 -5.34 -6.80
CA THR A 80 13.73 -4.82 -5.54
C THR A 80 14.49 -5.88 -4.76
N ASN A 81 14.29 -7.18 -5.04
CA ASN A 81 14.83 -8.28 -4.25
C ASN A 81 16.31 -8.61 -4.51
N ILE A 82 17.04 -7.69 -5.13
CA ILE A 82 18.50 -7.80 -5.35
C ILE A 82 19.32 -7.36 -4.12
N ILE A 83 18.70 -6.74 -3.14
CA ILE A 83 19.35 -6.21 -1.93
C ILE A 83 19.50 -7.28 -0.84
N THR A 84 20.44 -7.05 0.09
CA THR A 84 20.53 -7.70 1.38
C THR A 84 20.11 -6.70 2.45
N PRO A 85 18.88 -6.78 2.99
CA PRO A 85 18.35 -5.77 3.91
C PRO A 85 18.87 -5.99 5.35
N LEU A 86 18.73 -4.99 6.21
CA LEU A 86 18.92 -5.14 7.66
C LEU A 86 17.82 -6.01 8.28
N VAL A 87 16.62 -5.94 7.74
CA VAL A 87 15.45 -6.71 8.16
C VAL A 87 14.48 -6.83 6.98
N SER A 88 13.95 -8.03 6.76
CA SER A 88 12.84 -8.26 5.84
C SER A 88 11.51 -8.13 6.56
N VAL A 89 10.50 -7.51 5.93
CA VAL A 89 9.19 -7.30 6.54
C VAL A 89 8.09 -7.77 5.60
N ILE A 90 7.20 -8.65 6.09
CA ILE A 90 6.01 -9.10 5.38
C ILE A 90 4.81 -8.70 6.23
N THR A 91 3.99 -7.76 5.76
CA THR A 91 2.92 -7.14 6.55
C THR A 91 1.74 -8.07 6.76
N ASN A 92 1.18 -8.60 5.69
CA ASN A 92 0.10 -9.58 5.69
C ASN A 92 0.03 -10.33 4.36
N ILE A 93 -0.83 -11.36 4.31
CA ILE A 93 -1.15 -12.09 3.08
C ILE A 93 -2.64 -11.95 2.82
N GLY A 94 -2.97 -11.56 1.60
CA GLY A 94 -4.32 -11.54 1.08
C GLY A 94 -4.34 -12.02 -0.37
N LEU A 95 -5.51 -12.43 -0.85
CA LEU A 95 -5.69 -12.78 -2.26
C LEU A 95 -5.63 -11.49 -3.08
N ASP A 96 -4.52 -11.28 -3.75
CA ASP A 96 -4.29 -10.19 -4.69
C ASP A 96 -3.29 -10.65 -5.74
N HIS A 97 -3.36 -10.07 -6.95
CA HIS A 97 -2.50 -10.45 -8.08
C HIS A 97 -2.49 -11.96 -8.35
N THR A 98 -3.63 -12.64 -8.16
CA THR A 98 -3.75 -14.09 -8.24
C THR A 98 -3.34 -14.68 -9.57
N GLN A 99 -3.42 -13.91 -10.67
CA GLN A 99 -2.94 -14.29 -12.00
C GLN A 99 -1.43 -14.54 -12.06
N PHE A 100 -0.65 -13.92 -11.14
CA PHE A 100 0.80 -14.00 -11.13
C PHE A 100 1.35 -14.75 -9.91
N LEU A 101 0.70 -14.58 -8.75
CA LEU A 101 1.20 -15.10 -7.47
C LEU A 101 0.55 -16.43 -7.06
N GLY A 102 -0.46 -16.89 -7.84
CA GLY A 102 -1.27 -18.06 -7.50
C GLY A 102 -2.55 -17.69 -6.76
N ASN A 103 -3.47 -18.65 -6.67
CA ASN A 103 -4.84 -18.46 -6.20
C ASN A 103 -5.08 -18.99 -4.78
N THR A 104 -4.02 -19.26 -4.03
CA THR A 104 -4.07 -19.66 -2.62
C THR A 104 -3.20 -18.78 -1.75
N LEU A 105 -3.54 -18.66 -0.45
CA LEU A 105 -2.74 -17.89 0.50
C LEU A 105 -1.33 -18.46 0.65
N GLU A 106 -1.17 -19.78 0.56
CA GLU A 106 0.13 -20.45 0.63
C GLU A 106 1.03 -20.09 -0.56
N ALA A 107 0.47 -20.07 -1.79
CA ALA A 107 1.22 -19.70 -2.98
C ALA A 107 1.71 -18.25 -2.89
N ILE A 108 0.82 -17.34 -2.50
CA ILE A 108 1.16 -15.92 -2.31
C ILE A 108 2.19 -15.74 -1.18
N ALA A 109 2.03 -16.48 -0.07
CA ALA A 109 2.99 -16.47 1.04
C ALA A 109 4.37 -16.96 0.61
N PHE A 110 4.44 -18.00 -0.23
CA PHE A 110 5.70 -18.51 -0.78
C PHE A 110 6.42 -17.45 -1.63
N GLU A 111 5.72 -16.78 -2.54
CA GLU A 111 6.30 -15.70 -3.35
C GLU A 111 6.79 -14.53 -2.48
N LYS A 112 5.99 -14.10 -1.49
CA LYS A 112 6.40 -13.02 -0.57
C LYS A 112 7.55 -13.43 0.34
N ALA A 113 7.58 -14.68 0.80
CA ALA A 113 8.67 -15.23 1.62
C ALA A 113 10.03 -15.25 0.87
N GLY A 114 10.03 -15.07 -0.46
CA GLY A 114 11.26 -14.97 -1.25
C GLY A 114 12.13 -13.75 -0.93
N ILE A 115 11.66 -12.79 -0.13
CA ILE A 115 12.47 -11.68 0.40
C ILE A 115 13.22 -12.04 1.69
N ILE A 116 12.96 -13.21 2.29
CA ILE A 116 13.72 -13.69 3.46
C ILE A 116 15.10 -14.11 2.99
N LYS A 117 16.13 -13.41 3.47
CA LYS A 117 17.52 -13.60 3.06
C LYS A 117 18.31 -14.39 4.10
N PRO A 118 19.38 -15.11 3.69
CA PRO A 118 20.23 -15.84 4.62
C PRO A 118 20.72 -14.98 5.80
N GLU A 119 20.49 -15.48 7.00
CA GLU A 119 20.92 -14.86 8.28
C GLU A 119 20.31 -13.48 8.59
N ILE A 120 19.38 -12.99 7.75
CA ILE A 120 18.71 -11.70 7.96
C ILE A 120 17.40 -11.92 8.71
N PRO A 121 17.14 -11.20 9.81
CA PRO A 121 15.89 -11.33 10.55
C PRO A 121 14.69 -10.92 9.72
N VAL A 122 13.55 -11.60 9.94
CA VAL A 122 12.30 -11.31 9.27
C VAL A 122 11.17 -11.03 10.26
N VAL A 123 10.40 -9.98 9.98
CA VAL A 123 9.17 -9.63 10.70
C VAL A 123 7.96 -10.02 9.86
N ILE A 124 7.06 -10.79 10.46
CA ILE A 124 5.74 -11.10 9.90
C ILE A 124 4.68 -10.33 10.71
N GLY A 125 3.87 -9.53 10.03
CA GLY A 125 2.80 -8.75 10.64
C GLY A 125 1.63 -9.62 11.06
N GLU A 126 0.83 -10.03 10.10
CA GLU A 126 -0.31 -10.93 10.28
C GLU A 126 -0.11 -12.24 9.51
N TYR A 127 -0.70 -13.30 10.01
CA TYR A 127 -0.60 -14.63 9.40
C TYR A 127 -1.84 -15.48 9.71
N THR A 128 -2.04 -16.52 8.90
CA THR A 128 -2.94 -17.65 9.18
C THR A 128 -2.10 -18.90 9.52
N SER A 129 -2.76 -19.99 9.92
CA SER A 129 -2.06 -21.28 10.16
C SER A 129 -1.29 -21.75 8.91
N GLU A 130 -1.90 -21.59 7.74
CA GLU A 130 -1.37 -22.03 6.45
C GLU A 130 -0.14 -21.19 6.06
N THR A 131 -0.22 -19.86 6.14
CA THR A 131 0.88 -18.97 5.78
C THR A 131 2.03 -19.01 6.79
N LYS A 132 1.74 -19.25 8.08
CA LYS A 132 2.76 -19.39 9.13
C LYS A 132 3.73 -20.52 8.82
N ALA A 133 3.23 -21.67 8.37
CA ALA A 133 4.06 -22.81 8.03
C ALA A 133 5.08 -22.49 6.92
N ILE A 134 4.65 -21.74 5.90
CA ILE A 134 5.51 -21.30 4.79
C ILE A 134 6.63 -20.37 5.30
N PHE A 135 6.27 -19.38 6.12
CA PHE A 135 7.25 -18.44 6.67
C PHE A 135 8.29 -19.13 7.57
N LEU A 136 7.84 -20.04 8.44
CA LEU A 136 8.73 -20.82 9.29
C LEU A 136 9.69 -21.71 8.49
N ALA A 137 9.18 -22.38 7.45
CA ALA A 137 10.00 -23.20 6.56
C ALA A 137 11.07 -22.36 5.85
N LYS A 138 10.67 -21.20 5.30
CA LYS A 138 11.59 -20.30 4.58
C LYS A 138 12.61 -19.65 5.50
N ALA A 139 12.24 -19.24 6.68
CA ALA A 139 13.15 -18.69 7.68
C ALA A 139 14.18 -19.76 8.12
N LYS A 140 13.74 -21.00 8.35
CA LYS A 140 14.63 -22.13 8.67
C LYS A 140 15.61 -22.43 7.53
N GLU A 141 15.14 -22.44 6.27
CA GLU A 141 15.99 -22.65 5.08
C GLU A 141 17.14 -21.62 5.02
N ASN A 142 16.83 -20.36 5.40
CA ASN A 142 17.80 -19.26 5.35
C ASN A 142 18.54 -19.03 6.67
N ASN A 143 18.35 -19.85 7.69
CA ASN A 143 18.89 -19.63 9.04
C ASN A 143 18.56 -18.24 9.59
N SER A 144 17.35 -17.75 9.30
CA SER A 144 16.86 -16.40 9.65
C SER A 144 16.03 -16.43 10.92
N GLU A 145 16.26 -15.51 11.84
CA GLU A 145 15.37 -15.31 12.96
C GLU A 145 14.02 -14.75 12.47
N ILE A 146 12.90 -15.32 12.96
CA ILE A 146 11.56 -14.92 12.55
C ILE A 146 10.75 -14.38 13.74
N TYR A 147 10.08 -13.26 13.53
CA TYR A 147 9.31 -12.56 14.55
C TYR A 147 7.87 -12.31 14.05
N PHE A 148 6.89 -12.81 14.79
CA PHE A 148 5.47 -12.58 14.51
C PHE A 148 4.97 -11.40 15.35
N SER A 149 4.88 -10.21 14.77
CA SER A 149 4.58 -8.97 15.49
C SER A 149 3.20 -8.96 16.15
N SER A 150 2.20 -9.63 15.56
CA SER A 150 0.87 -9.79 16.14
C SER A 150 0.90 -10.51 17.51
N ASP A 151 1.85 -11.44 17.69
CA ASP A 151 2.00 -12.23 18.92
C ASP A 151 2.86 -11.51 19.96
N LEU A 152 3.88 -10.78 19.51
CA LEU A 152 4.92 -10.20 20.36
C LEU A 152 4.57 -8.80 20.86
N ILE A 153 4.01 -7.95 20.01
CA ILE A 153 3.77 -6.55 20.35
C ILE A 153 2.41 -6.36 21.03
N ARG A 154 2.44 -5.84 22.26
CA ARG A 154 1.26 -5.50 23.07
C ARG A 154 1.06 -3.99 23.19
N GLU A 155 2.11 -3.21 23.01
CA GLU A 155 2.11 -1.76 23.07
C GLU A 155 1.23 -1.18 21.96
N SER A 156 0.58 -0.06 22.30
CA SER A 156 -0.21 0.71 21.34
C SER A 156 0.14 2.18 21.47
N TYR A 157 0.54 2.79 20.36
CA TYR A 157 0.85 4.22 20.30
C TYR A 157 -0.21 4.94 19.45
N PRO A 158 -0.56 6.19 19.80
CA PRO A 158 -1.35 7.06 18.93
C PRO A 158 -0.67 7.26 17.58
N SER A 159 -1.48 7.49 16.54
CA SER A 159 -0.98 7.76 15.18
C SER A 159 -1.93 8.72 14.48
N ASP A 160 -1.42 9.53 13.55
CA ASP A 160 -2.22 10.33 12.62
C ASP A 160 -2.88 9.48 11.52
N LEU A 161 -2.48 8.21 11.38
CA LEU A 161 -3.16 7.23 10.54
C LEU A 161 -4.27 6.53 11.36
N ILE A 162 -5.51 6.91 11.09
CA ILE A 162 -6.68 6.53 11.89
C ILE A 162 -7.51 5.37 11.31
N GLY A 163 -7.06 4.73 10.23
CA GLY A 163 -7.67 3.50 9.71
C GLY A 163 -7.54 2.34 10.72
N ASP A 164 -8.60 1.56 10.94
CA ASP A 164 -8.61 0.44 11.90
C ASP A 164 -7.48 -0.58 11.63
N TYR A 165 -7.16 -0.82 10.35
CA TYR A 165 -6.07 -1.72 9.94
C TYR A 165 -4.67 -1.23 10.37
N GLN A 166 -4.50 0.03 10.73
CA GLN A 166 -3.22 0.56 11.17
C GLN A 166 -2.76 0.02 12.53
N VAL A 167 -3.67 -0.59 13.29
CA VAL A 167 -3.30 -1.28 14.55
C VAL A 167 -2.28 -2.40 14.27
N HIS A 168 -2.51 -3.19 13.22
CA HIS A 168 -1.62 -4.28 12.82
C HIS A 168 -0.31 -3.75 12.21
N ASN A 169 -0.42 -2.74 11.34
CA ASN A 169 0.76 -2.11 10.75
C ASN A 169 1.69 -1.50 11.80
N LYS A 170 1.12 -0.82 12.82
CA LYS A 170 1.91 -0.28 13.95
C LYS A 170 2.68 -1.36 14.70
N LYS A 171 2.08 -2.52 14.96
CA LYS A 171 2.78 -3.64 15.60
C LYS A 171 3.97 -4.10 14.75
N THR A 172 3.78 -4.21 13.45
CA THR A 172 4.84 -4.58 12.52
C THR A 172 5.98 -3.56 12.54
N VAL A 173 5.66 -2.27 12.53
CA VAL A 173 6.64 -1.18 12.65
C VAL A 173 7.41 -1.26 13.97
N LEU A 174 6.73 -1.44 15.10
CA LEU A 174 7.38 -1.52 16.41
C LEU A 174 8.33 -2.70 16.51
N GLN A 175 7.93 -3.87 16.01
CA GLN A 175 8.80 -5.05 15.98
C GLN A 175 10.01 -4.83 15.07
N THR A 176 9.83 -4.18 13.91
CA THR A 176 10.92 -3.83 12.99
C THR A 176 11.92 -2.89 13.65
N ILE A 177 11.44 -1.85 14.35
CA ILE A 177 12.29 -0.92 15.09
C ILE A 177 13.06 -1.63 16.22
N ALA A 178 12.43 -2.56 16.93
CA ALA A 178 13.10 -3.34 17.99
C ALA A 178 14.28 -4.14 17.42
N ILE A 179 14.12 -4.73 16.24
CA ILE A 179 15.20 -5.47 15.55
C ILE A 179 16.32 -4.52 15.11
N ILE A 180 15.99 -3.40 14.46
CA ILE A 180 16.98 -2.39 14.03
C ILE A 180 17.80 -1.91 15.23
N ASN A 181 17.14 -1.60 16.35
CA ASN A 181 17.82 -1.19 17.57
C ASN A 181 18.74 -2.28 18.15
N SER A 182 18.38 -3.57 18.01
CA SER A 182 19.21 -4.68 18.51
C SER A 182 20.52 -4.84 17.72
N GLN A 183 20.54 -4.43 16.45
CA GLN A 183 21.73 -4.48 15.58
C GLN A 183 22.76 -3.39 15.91
N LYS A 184 22.36 -2.39 16.73
CA LYS A 184 23.21 -1.29 17.23
C LYS A 184 23.77 -0.30 16.19
N GLU A 185 23.42 -0.47 14.92
CA GLU A 185 23.81 0.45 13.86
C GLU A 185 23.00 1.75 13.94
N PHE A 186 21.72 1.65 14.29
CA PHE A 186 20.84 2.79 14.52
C PHE A 186 20.34 2.79 15.95
N LYS A 187 20.01 3.96 16.48
CA LYS A 187 19.41 4.13 17.79
C LYS A 187 18.15 4.96 17.69
N ILE A 188 17.01 4.30 17.79
CA ILE A 188 15.69 4.92 17.70
C ILE A 188 15.09 4.91 19.13
N TYR A 189 14.86 6.08 19.69
CA TYR A 189 14.32 6.23 21.04
C TYR A 189 12.79 6.14 21.02
N GLU A 190 12.20 5.90 22.18
CA GLU A 190 10.75 5.87 22.33
C GLU A 190 10.09 7.21 21.95
N SER A 191 10.76 8.34 22.24
CA SER A 191 10.34 9.67 21.78
C SER A 191 10.23 9.79 20.26
N ASP A 192 11.16 9.17 19.54
CA ASP A 192 11.19 9.21 18.08
C ASP A 192 10.05 8.36 17.53
N ILE A 193 9.79 7.20 18.13
CA ILE A 193 8.65 6.34 17.77
C ILE A 193 7.34 7.09 17.95
N LYS A 194 7.12 7.70 19.11
CA LYS A 194 5.90 8.48 19.40
C LYS A 194 5.72 9.63 18.42
N THR A 195 6.78 10.41 18.21
CA THR A 195 6.74 11.56 17.30
C THR A 195 6.55 11.12 15.85
N GLY A 196 7.24 10.07 15.43
CA GLY A 196 7.12 9.52 14.08
C GLY A 196 5.71 9.01 13.77
N LEU A 197 5.10 8.25 14.68
CA LEU A 197 3.75 7.73 14.50
C LEU A 197 2.67 8.82 14.49
N LEU A 198 2.86 9.93 15.24
CA LEU A 198 1.95 11.07 15.24
C LEU A 198 2.11 12.00 14.03
N ASN A 199 3.15 11.82 13.23
CA ASN A 199 3.46 12.68 12.08
C ASN A 199 3.74 11.88 10.80
N VAL A 200 3.15 10.70 10.64
CA VAL A 200 3.38 9.87 9.45
C VAL A 200 3.00 10.62 8.17
N VAL A 201 1.81 11.19 8.12
CA VAL A 201 1.34 11.93 6.94
C VAL A 201 2.22 13.14 6.67
N LYS A 202 2.57 13.90 7.71
CA LYS A 202 3.44 15.08 7.58
C LYS A 202 4.83 14.71 7.07
N ASN A 203 5.42 13.63 7.59
CA ASN A 203 6.80 13.24 7.30
C ASN A 203 6.94 12.55 5.92
N THR A 204 5.89 11.88 5.46
CA THR A 204 5.97 11.04 4.24
C THR A 204 5.09 11.54 3.09
N GLY A 205 4.11 12.40 3.37
CA GLY A 205 3.12 12.81 2.40
C GLY A 205 2.13 11.69 2.03
N LEU A 206 2.01 10.64 2.86
CA LEU A 206 1.13 9.48 2.61
C LEU A 206 -0.33 9.92 2.45
N LYS A 207 -0.97 9.47 1.37
CA LYS A 207 -2.36 9.80 1.01
C LYS A 207 -3.19 8.52 0.84
N GLY A 208 -4.52 8.66 0.88
CA GLY A 208 -5.44 7.58 0.54
C GLY A 208 -5.45 6.41 1.55
N ARG A 209 -5.16 6.66 2.82
CA ARG A 209 -5.24 5.66 3.91
C ARG A 209 -6.18 6.17 4.99
N TRP A 210 -7.50 5.96 4.80
CA TRP A 210 -8.57 6.56 5.61
C TRP A 210 -8.37 8.07 5.75
N GLN A 211 -7.99 8.69 4.63
CA GLN A 211 -7.61 10.11 4.60
C GLN A 211 -8.84 11.00 4.70
N LYS A 212 -8.87 11.86 5.70
CA LYS A 212 -9.91 12.87 5.85
C LYS A 212 -9.62 14.05 4.94
N LEU A 213 -10.51 14.33 4.00
CA LEU A 213 -10.42 15.42 3.03
C LEU A 213 -11.30 16.62 3.41
N GLY A 214 -12.32 16.42 4.23
CA GLY A 214 -13.26 17.46 4.67
C GLY A 214 -13.93 17.11 6.00
N GLU A 215 -14.45 18.14 6.68
CA GLU A 215 -15.15 18.01 7.97
C GLU A 215 -16.65 18.03 7.81
N PHE A 216 -17.15 18.95 6.99
CA PHE A 216 -18.58 19.24 6.80
C PHE A 216 -18.87 19.43 5.31
N PRO A 217 -19.43 18.43 4.63
CA PRO A 217 -19.64 17.07 5.11
C PRO A 217 -18.31 16.36 5.39
N LYS A 218 -18.34 15.31 6.27
CA LYS A 218 -17.16 14.47 6.50
C LYS A 218 -16.82 13.72 5.20
N ILE A 219 -15.61 13.94 4.68
CA ILE A 219 -15.14 13.32 3.44
C ILE A 219 -13.93 12.44 3.77
N ILE A 220 -14.02 11.17 3.42
CA ILE A 220 -12.95 10.19 3.63
C ILE A 220 -12.55 9.62 2.27
N CYS A 221 -11.24 9.53 2.03
CA CYS A 221 -10.66 8.86 0.88
C CYS A 221 -9.80 7.67 1.35
N ASP A 222 -10.03 6.51 0.75
CA ASP A 222 -9.21 5.32 0.94
C ASP A 222 -8.93 4.65 -0.40
N THR A 223 -7.75 4.04 -0.54
CA THR A 223 -7.33 3.37 -1.76
C THR A 223 -7.49 1.85 -1.71
N ALA A 224 -8.25 1.32 -0.76
CA ALA A 224 -8.61 -0.09 -0.73
C ALA A 224 -9.30 -0.50 -2.03
N HIS A 225 -8.81 -1.56 -2.67
CA HIS A 225 -9.24 -1.96 -4.00
C HIS A 225 -9.32 -3.48 -4.19
N ASN A 226 -8.97 -4.25 -3.17
CA ASN A 226 -9.16 -5.69 -3.10
C ASN A 226 -10.16 -6.06 -2.01
N LYS A 227 -10.66 -7.29 -2.03
CA LYS A 227 -11.69 -7.76 -1.08
C LYS A 227 -11.31 -7.50 0.37
N ASN A 228 -10.13 -7.94 0.79
CA ASN A 228 -9.68 -7.82 2.19
C ASN A 228 -9.61 -6.35 2.65
N GLY A 229 -9.04 -5.47 1.83
CA GLY A 229 -8.96 -4.04 2.12
C GLY A 229 -10.35 -3.40 2.19
N LEU A 230 -11.23 -3.71 1.23
CA LEU A 230 -12.59 -3.19 1.20
C LEU A 230 -13.43 -3.66 2.39
N GLU A 231 -13.33 -4.93 2.80
CA GLU A 231 -14.03 -5.42 3.99
C GLU A 231 -13.68 -4.62 5.25
N ILE A 232 -12.41 -4.29 5.44
CA ILE A 232 -11.96 -3.51 6.60
C ILE A 232 -12.46 -2.07 6.53
N VAL A 233 -12.30 -1.41 5.38
CA VAL A 233 -12.75 -0.04 5.15
C VAL A 233 -14.26 0.08 5.32
N LEU A 234 -15.03 -0.81 4.73
CA LEU A 234 -16.49 -0.78 4.81
C LEU A 234 -17.01 -1.09 6.23
N LYS A 235 -16.33 -1.98 6.98
CA LYS A 235 -16.62 -2.16 8.42
C LYS A 235 -16.35 -0.90 9.23
N GLN A 236 -15.29 -0.16 8.91
CA GLN A 236 -14.98 1.10 9.60
C GLN A 236 -16.00 2.18 9.26
N ILE A 237 -16.47 2.28 7.99
CA ILE A 237 -17.57 3.18 7.59
C ILE A 237 -18.81 2.94 8.45
N GLN A 238 -19.18 1.68 8.72
CA GLN A 238 -20.35 1.35 9.54
C GLN A 238 -20.26 1.84 11.00
N LYS A 239 -19.07 2.15 11.50
CA LYS A 239 -18.87 2.72 12.85
C LYS A 239 -19.00 4.24 12.85
N GLU A 240 -18.95 4.90 11.69
CA GLU A 240 -19.12 6.33 11.57
C GLU A 240 -20.59 6.72 11.78
N LYS A 241 -20.80 7.91 12.35
CA LYS A 241 -22.15 8.49 12.48
C LYS A 241 -22.46 9.36 11.26
N PHE A 242 -23.54 9.05 10.60
CA PHE A 242 -24.02 9.82 9.42
C PHE A 242 -25.53 9.65 9.27
N ASP A 243 -26.18 10.63 8.71
CA ASP A 243 -27.61 10.57 8.33
C ASP A 243 -27.75 9.95 6.92
N SER A 244 -26.82 10.24 6.03
CA SER A 244 -26.73 9.64 4.69
C SER A 244 -25.29 9.31 4.33
N LEU A 245 -25.09 8.19 3.63
CA LEU A 245 -23.81 7.75 3.13
C LEU A 245 -23.75 7.95 1.62
N HIS A 246 -22.78 8.70 1.15
CA HIS A 246 -22.52 8.97 -0.25
C HIS A 246 -21.19 8.32 -0.66
N ILE A 247 -21.20 7.50 -1.72
CA ILE A 247 -20.02 6.76 -2.19
C ILE A 247 -19.72 7.12 -3.64
N VAL A 248 -18.59 7.76 -3.87
CA VAL A 248 -18.03 7.97 -5.21
C VAL A 248 -17.21 6.74 -5.55
N LEU A 249 -17.63 5.99 -6.56
CA LEU A 249 -17.04 4.70 -6.94
C LEU A 249 -16.61 4.67 -8.40
N GLY A 250 -15.34 4.42 -8.62
CA GLY A 250 -14.76 4.13 -9.92
C GLY A 250 -13.77 2.98 -9.80
N VAL A 251 -13.75 2.07 -10.75
CA VAL A 251 -12.91 0.88 -10.73
C VAL A 251 -12.16 0.72 -12.06
N VAL A 252 -11.17 -0.16 -12.09
CA VAL A 252 -10.46 -0.57 -13.29
C VAL A 252 -11.07 -1.82 -13.90
N ASN A 253 -10.87 -2.04 -15.20
CA ASN A 253 -11.53 -3.08 -15.97
C ASN A 253 -11.05 -4.52 -15.69
N ASP A 254 -9.95 -4.67 -14.95
CA ASP A 254 -9.36 -5.96 -14.55
C ASP A 254 -9.84 -6.44 -13.17
N LYS A 255 -10.78 -5.72 -12.53
CA LYS A 255 -11.33 -6.11 -11.23
C LYS A 255 -12.52 -7.05 -11.37
N ASP A 256 -12.56 -8.08 -10.51
CA ASP A 256 -13.72 -8.94 -10.35
C ASP A 256 -14.83 -8.20 -9.59
N LEU A 257 -15.81 -7.72 -10.32
CA LEU A 257 -16.92 -6.95 -9.76
C LEU A 257 -17.84 -7.82 -8.89
N ASP A 258 -18.01 -9.09 -9.24
CA ASP A 258 -18.87 -10.02 -8.50
C ASP A 258 -18.27 -10.37 -7.12
N GLU A 259 -16.95 -10.24 -6.96
CA GLU A 259 -16.28 -10.40 -5.68
C GLU A 259 -16.40 -9.17 -4.78
N VAL A 260 -16.33 -7.96 -5.35
CA VAL A 260 -16.19 -6.73 -4.55
C VAL A 260 -17.51 -5.97 -4.35
N LEU A 261 -18.40 -5.92 -5.34
CA LEU A 261 -19.65 -5.16 -5.22
C LEU A 261 -20.60 -5.66 -4.12
N PRO A 262 -20.71 -6.97 -3.83
CA PRO A 262 -21.55 -7.45 -2.73
C PRO A 262 -21.15 -6.94 -1.35
N LEU A 263 -19.92 -6.44 -1.18
CA LEU A 263 -19.43 -5.91 0.09
C LEU A 263 -20.01 -4.54 0.43
N PHE A 264 -20.42 -3.78 -0.59
CA PHE A 264 -20.85 -2.41 -0.45
C PHE A 264 -22.25 -2.26 0.16
N PRO A 265 -22.49 -1.22 0.99
CA PRO A 265 -23.78 -1.03 1.67
C PRO A 265 -24.90 -0.63 0.68
N THR A 266 -26.00 -1.37 0.69
CA THR A 266 -27.15 -1.11 -0.19
C THR A 266 -27.94 0.16 0.14
N LYS A 267 -27.76 0.73 1.34
CA LYS A 267 -28.41 1.96 1.78
C LYS A 267 -27.66 3.26 1.43
N ALA A 268 -26.51 3.15 0.78
CA ALA A 268 -25.75 4.29 0.34
C ALA A 268 -26.25 4.85 -1.00
N ILE A 269 -25.95 6.11 -1.27
CA ILE A 269 -26.17 6.78 -2.56
C ILE A 269 -24.86 6.71 -3.36
N TYR A 270 -24.91 6.11 -4.54
CA TYR A 270 -23.73 5.87 -5.35
C TYR A 270 -23.55 6.90 -6.47
N TYR A 271 -22.29 7.29 -6.70
CA TYR A 271 -21.85 8.16 -7.79
C TYR A 271 -20.83 7.37 -8.61
N PHE A 272 -21.32 6.65 -9.61
CA PHE A 272 -20.46 5.80 -10.46
C PHE A 272 -19.71 6.65 -11.46
N CYS A 273 -18.40 6.48 -11.55
CA CYS A 273 -17.56 7.27 -12.44
C CYS A 273 -16.45 6.43 -13.08
N LYS A 274 -15.94 6.93 -14.20
CA LYS A 274 -14.79 6.33 -14.86
C LYS A 274 -13.50 7.00 -14.37
N PRO A 275 -12.52 6.26 -13.82
CA PRO A 275 -11.18 6.78 -13.58
C PRO A 275 -10.53 7.26 -14.88
N ASN A 276 -9.87 8.41 -14.86
CA ASN A 276 -9.21 8.98 -16.04
C ASN A 276 -7.85 8.29 -16.31
N ILE A 277 -7.89 6.98 -16.54
CA ILE A 277 -6.76 6.13 -16.92
C ILE A 277 -7.20 5.18 -18.02
N PRO A 278 -6.28 4.68 -18.89
CA PRO A 278 -6.64 3.82 -20.02
C PRO A 278 -7.46 2.59 -19.63
N ARG A 279 -7.17 1.98 -18.48
CA ARG A 279 -7.90 0.81 -17.97
C ARG A 279 -9.08 1.12 -17.06
N GLY A 280 -9.50 2.40 -16.96
CA GLY A 280 -10.69 2.78 -16.19
C GLY A 280 -11.95 2.14 -16.78
N LEU A 281 -12.73 1.44 -15.95
CA LEU A 281 -13.99 0.83 -16.36
C LEU A 281 -15.01 1.93 -16.67
N ASP A 282 -15.82 1.71 -17.70
CA ASP A 282 -16.91 2.62 -18.06
C ASP A 282 -17.92 2.72 -16.92
N ALA A 283 -18.36 3.94 -16.60
CA ALA A 283 -19.26 4.22 -15.49
C ALA A 283 -20.62 3.52 -15.64
N LYS A 284 -21.12 3.38 -16.89
CA LYS A 284 -22.41 2.70 -17.15
C LYS A 284 -22.29 1.20 -16.95
N ILE A 285 -21.18 0.60 -17.37
CA ILE A 285 -20.91 -0.82 -17.13
C ILE A 285 -20.83 -1.10 -15.63
N LEU A 286 -20.17 -0.20 -14.87
CA LEU A 286 -20.08 -0.30 -13.42
C LEU A 286 -21.47 -0.20 -12.76
N GLU A 287 -22.30 0.78 -13.16
CA GLU A 287 -23.67 0.94 -12.67
C GLU A 287 -24.52 -0.31 -12.93
N ASP A 288 -24.47 -0.84 -14.17
CA ASP A 288 -25.29 -2.00 -14.56
C ASP A 288 -24.92 -3.25 -13.76
N ASN A 289 -23.63 -3.44 -13.44
CA ASN A 289 -23.20 -4.51 -12.53
C ASN A 289 -23.60 -4.22 -11.08
N ALA A 290 -23.43 -2.99 -10.60
CA ALA A 290 -23.79 -2.59 -9.23
C ALA A 290 -25.27 -2.77 -8.93
N ARG A 291 -26.16 -2.56 -9.91
CA ARG A 291 -27.62 -2.82 -9.80
C ARG A 291 -27.97 -4.25 -9.46
N LYS A 292 -27.17 -5.24 -9.89
CA LYS A 292 -27.37 -6.65 -9.56
C LYS A 292 -27.28 -6.89 -8.05
N PHE A 293 -26.53 -6.04 -7.35
CA PHE A 293 -26.30 -6.07 -5.90
C PHE A 293 -27.09 -4.99 -5.15
N HIS A 294 -28.12 -4.40 -5.80
CA HIS A 294 -28.96 -3.36 -5.22
C HIS A 294 -28.20 -2.07 -4.82
N LEU A 295 -27.07 -1.77 -5.46
CA LEU A 295 -26.34 -0.53 -5.27
C LEU A 295 -26.91 0.51 -6.26
N LEU A 296 -27.60 1.51 -5.71
CA LEU A 296 -28.37 2.47 -6.52
C LEU A 296 -27.66 3.83 -6.58
N GLY A 297 -27.54 4.37 -7.78
CA GLY A 297 -26.90 5.66 -7.99
C GLY A 297 -27.00 6.16 -9.42
N LYS A 298 -26.20 7.16 -9.75
CA LYS A 298 -26.10 7.78 -11.08
C LYS A 298 -24.67 7.65 -11.62
N THR A 299 -24.55 7.70 -12.94
CA THR A 299 -23.26 7.75 -13.65
C THR A 299 -22.81 9.17 -13.94
N TYR A 300 -21.49 9.38 -13.90
CA TYR A 300 -20.84 10.66 -14.16
C TYR A 300 -19.66 10.46 -15.12
N ALA A 301 -19.38 11.49 -15.92
CA ALA A 301 -18.34 11.42 -16.94
C ALA A 301 -16.92 11.36 -16.35
N SER A 302 -16.73 11.85 -15.13
CA SER A 302 -15.44 11.87 -14.46
C SER A 302 -15.54 11.70 -12.94
N VAL A 303 -14.44 11.35 -12.30
CA VAL A 303 -14.31 11.32 -10.84
C VAL A 303 -14.59 12.70 -10.25
N THR A 304 -14.09 13.76 -10.88
CA THR A 304 -14.29 15.16 -10.43
C THR A 304 -15.76 15.54 -10.44
N GLU A 305 -16.49 15.20 -11.50
CA GLU A 305 -17.92 15.49 -11.60
C GLU A 305 -18.71 14.74 -10.53
N ALA A 306 -18.47 13.43 -10.39
CA ALA A 306 -19.09 12.59 -9.36
C ALA A 306 -18.82 13.12 -7.94
N TYR A 307 -17.59 13.51 -7.68
CA TYR A 307 -17.16 14.05 -6.39
C TYR A 307 -17.85 15.39 -6.09
N ASN A 308 -17.87 16.33 -7.03
CA ASN A 308 -18.51 17.63 -6.86
C ASN A 308 -20.02 17.48 -6.62
N GLU A 309 -20.68 16.62 -7.39
CA GLU A 309 -22.12 16.36 -7.22
C GLU A 309 -22.41 15.70 -5.86
N SER A 310 -21.55 14.74 -5.42
CA SER A 310 -21.72 14.14 -4.11
C SER A 310 -21.60 15.16 -2.97
N GLN A 311 -20.70 16.14 -3.09
CA GLN A 311 -20.57 17.23 -2.12
C GLN A 311 -21.76 18.18 -2.10
N ASN A 312 -22.34 18.47 -3.28
CA ASN A 312 -23.52 19.35 -3.38
C ASN A 312 -24.77 18.74 -2.73
N ILE A 313 -24.88 17.41 -2.77
CA ILE A 313 -26.04 16.67 -2.24
C ILE A 313 -25.84 16.26 -0.79
N ALA A 314 -24.61 15.86 -0.40
CA ALA A 314 -24.29 15.53 0.97
C ALA A 314 -24.32 16.81 1.83
N LYS A 315 -25.44 17.01 2.50
CA LYS A 315 -25.61 18.10 3.48
C LYS A 315 -25.14 17.64 4.86
N GLU A 316 -24.87 18.62 5.72
CA GLU A 316 -24.53 18.42 7.13
C GLU A 316 -25.54 17.57 7.90
#